data_5137bee3e4ee44393a2acdad4fc32e9b
#
_entry.id   5137bee3e4ee44393a2acdad4fc32e9b
#
_cell.length_a   1.000
_cell.length_b   1.000
_cell.length_c   1.000
_cell.angle_alpha   90.00
_cell.angle_beta   90.00
_cell.angle_gamma   90.00
#
_symmetry.space_group_name_H-M   'P 1'
#
loop_
_entity.id
_entity.type
_entity.pdbx_description
1 polymer ?
#
loop_
_entity_poly.entity_id
_entity_poly.type
_entity_poly.pdbx_seq_one_letter_code
_entity_poly.pdbx_strand_id
1 'polypeptide(L)'
;MSDTPTRREFLLTASMAALVSQHVAGQSTAVQPFRFQRIETNGVTLRCAIEGTGPLVIMVHGFPELWYSWRHQIRPVADAGFRVVAPDVRGYGESDKPHPVAAYDMVSLTGDIVGLIDALGEDQAILVGHDWGAPICWNTAALHPERIAAVAGLSVPFFQRGPAPSLENWRNLYGNGFFYQLYFETEGVAEAAFEADVRTALRKLYYTISGDGEHAPLHSLSAPEPVDDVVGTMVDPDPFPSWLTEPDLDYFTAAFEQGGFRGPLNRYRAQGRDWELLPQLSRLQVHQPSTFIAGALDPVRTFVPGVDLYAGAGANCTDFRGSTIIDGKGHWIQQEAPLLSLVLNPPRHAH
;
A
#
# COMPACT_ATOMS: atom_id res chain seq x y z
N MET A 1 23.88 -27.66 25.14
CA MET A 1 23.26 -26.41 25.60
C MET A 1 22.12 -26.14 24.63
N SER A 2 20.89 -26.42 25.03
CA SER A 2 19.68 -26.27 24.22
C SER A 2 19.23 -24.84 24.31
N ASP A 3 19.38 -24.09 23.19
CA ASP A 3 18.77 -22.78 23.04
C ASP A 3 17.24 -22.95 22.99
N THR A 4 16.59 -22.54 24.05
CA THR A 4 15.13 -22.40 24.07
C THR A 4 14.80 -21.09 23.33
N PRO A 5 13.97 -21.10 22.27
CA PRO A 5 13.61 -19.88 21.56
C PRO A 5 12.90 -18.91 22.51
N THR A 6 13.22 -17.63 22.39
CA THR A 6 12.65 -16.59 23.21
C THR A 6 11.15 -16.45 22.93
N ARG A 7 10.38 -16.02 23.93
CA ARG A 7 8.92 -15.81 23.83
C ARG A 7 8.50 -14.92 22.65
N ARG A 8 9.41 -14.09 22.14
CA ARG A 8 9.25 -13.25 20.94
C ARG A 8 9.25 -14.06 19.64
N GLU A 9 10.10 -15.06 19.50
CA GLU A 9 10.19 -15.91 18.30
C GLU A 9 9.01 -16.87 18.19
N PHE A 10 8.46 -17.32 19.34
CA PHE A 10 7.30 -18.22 19.36
C PHE A 10 5.99 -17.53 18.96
N LEU A 11 5.84 -16.22 19.21
CA LEU A 11 4.62 -15.46 18.88
C LEU A 11 4.49 -15.11 17.39
N LEU A 12 5.60 -15.01 16.65
CA LEU A 12 5.59 -14.70 15.22
C LEU A 12 5.29 -15.92 14.32
N THR A 13 5.43 -17.14 14.83
CA THR A 13 5.42 -18.34 13.97
C THR A 13 4.25 -19.31 14.18
N ALA A 14 3.57 -19.30 15.30
CA ALA A 14 2.60 -20.35 15.65
C ALA A 14 1.13 -19.93 15.69
N SER A 15 0.81 -18.64 15.83
CA SER A 15 -0.57 -18.23 16.18
C SER A 15 -1.45 -17.82 15.02
N MET A 16 -0.92 -17.42 13.85
CA MET A 16 -1.76 -16.90 12.77
C MET A 16 -2.40 -17.98 11.88
N ALA A 17 -1.76 -19.12 11.68
CA ALA A 17 -2.28 -20.17 10.80
C ALA A 17 -3.34 -21.07 11.44
N ALA A 18 -3.34 -21.23 12.75
CA ALA A 18 -4.24 -22.16 13.46
C ALA A 18 -5.61 -21.55 13.83
N LEU A 19 -5.73 -20.23 13.90
CA LEU A 19 -6.95 -19.53 14.35
C LEU A 19 -7.97 -19.23 13.26
N VAL A 20 -7.55 -19.21 11.99
CA VAL A 20 -8.46 -18.90 10.86
C VAL A 20 -9.47 -20.02 10.58
N SER A 21 -9.19 -21.26 10.99
CA SER A 21 -10.04 -22.42 10.68
C SER A 21 -11.23 -22.65 11.63
N GLN A 22 -11.35 -21.97 12.75
CA GLN A 22 -12.37 -22.28 13.78
C GLN A 22 -13.47 -21.24 14.00
N HIS A 23 -13.48 -20.10 13.28
CA HIS A 23 -14.47 -19.01 13.54
C HIS A 23 -15.51 -18.80 12.43
N VAL A 24 -15.89 -19.84 11.70
CA VAL A 24 -17.05 -19.75 10.79
C VAL A 24 -18.21 -20.56 11.40
N ALA A 25 -18.77 -20.09 12.50
CA ALA A 25 -20.10 -20.51 12.96
C ALA A 25 -20.72 -19.43 13.87
N GLY A 26 -21.58 -18.62 13.28
CA GLY A 26 -22.81 -18.10 13.87
C GLY A 26 -22.71 -17.24 15.13
N GLN A 27 -22.50 -15.92 14.93
CA GLN A 27 -23.21 -14.93 15.74
C GLN A 27 -23.37 -13.64 14.89
N SER A 28 -24.59 -13.24 14.58
CA SER A 28 -24.93 -11.91 14.12
C SER A 28 -24.77 -10.92 15.29
N THR A 29 -23.54 -10.56 15.58
CA THR A 29 -23.25 -9.40 16.45
C THR A 29 -23.13 -8.19 15.53
N ALA A 30 -23.90 -7.14 15.82
CA ALA A 30 -23.76 -5.85 15.16
C ALA A 30 -22.25 -5.49 15.13
N VAL A 31 -21.71 -5.30 13.93
CA VAL A 31 -20.27 -4.99 13.76
C VAL A 31 -20.01 -3.69 14.49
N GLN A 32 -19.24 -3.75 15.58
CA GLN A 32 -18.86 -2.55 16.33
C GLN A 32 -18.10 -1.58 15.41
N PRO A 33 -18.35 -0.28 15.48
CA PRO A 33 -17.61 0.69 14.69
C PRO A 33 -16.14 0.64 15.08
N PHE A 34 -15.24 0.93 14.13
CA PHE A 34 -13.82 1.08 14.41
C PHE A 34 -13.56 2.27 15.33
N ARG A 35 -12.55 2.16 16.20
CA ARG A 35 -12.09 3.27 17.03
C ARG A 35 -11.13 4.13 16.24
N PHE A 36 -11.24 5.45 16.37
CA PHE A 36 -10.34 6.39 15.69
C PHE A 36 -9.61 7.27 16.69
N GLN A 37 -8.36 7.57 16.34
CA GLN A 37 -7.56 8.59 17.02
C GLN A 37 -6.92 9.52 16.00
N ARG A 38 -6.76 10.77 16.37
CA ARG A 38 -5.93 11.73 15.66
C ARG A 38 -4.59 11.78 16.37
N ILE A 39 -3.52 11.45 15.67
CA ILE A 39 -2.17 11.30 16.23
C ILE A 39 -1.26 12.31 15.54
N GLU A 40 -0.63 13.17 16.34
CA GLU A 40 0.39 14.10 15.86
C GLU A 40 1.69 13.33 15.61
N THR A 41 2.26 13.52 14.44
CA THR A 41 3.52 12.89 14.01
C THR A 41 4.21 13.76 12.97
N ASN A 42 5.52 13.93 13.07
CA ASN A 42 6.35 14.57 12.03
C ASN A 42 5.74 15.86 11.44
N GLY A 43 5.12 16.68 12.28
CA GLY A 43 4.53 17.97 11.89
C GLY A 43 3.19 17.91 11.17
N VAL A 44 2.52 16.75 11.18
CA VAL A 44 1.16 16.55 10.70
C VAL A 44 0.35 15.75 11.71
N THR A 45 -0.97 15.83 11.59
CA THR A 45 -1.90 14.99 12.36
C THR A 45 -2.51 13.95 11.43
N LEU A 46 -2.34 12.67 11.77
CA LEU A 46 -2.93 11.56 11.03
C LEU A 46 -4.16 11.03 11.77
N ARG A 47 -5.25 10.78 11.02
CA ARG A 47 -6.39 10.03 11.52
C ARG A 47 -6.10 8.54 11.38
N CYS A 48 -6.18 7.80 12.46
CA CYS A 48 -5.86 6.39 12.53
C CYS A 48 -7.04 5.56 13.01
N ALA A 49 -7.40 4.49 12.31
CA ALA A 49 -8.24 3.43 12.87
C ALA A 49 -7.36 2.55 13.77
N ILE A 50 -7.82 2.25 15.00
CA ILE A 50 -7.04 1.51 16.00
C ILE A 50 -7.90 0.41 16.61
N GLU A 51 -7.37 -0.83 16.60
CA GLU A 51 -8.01 -1.99 17.22
C GLU A 51 -6.97 -2.89 17.92
N GLY A 52 -7.43 -3.64 18.92
CA GLY A 52 -6.62 -4.63 19.62
C GLY A 52 -5.61 -4.05 20.60
N THR A 53 -4.78 -4.95 21.12
CA THR A 53 -3.68 -4.67 22.07
C THR A 53 -2.54 -5.66 21.81
N GLY A 54 -1.31 -5.35 22.22
CA GLY A 54 -0.13 -6.20 22.00
C GLY A 54 0.87 -5.56 21.06
N PRO A 55 1.74 -6.32 20.38
CA PRO A 55 2.73 -5.76 19.47
C PRO A 55 2.10 -4.91 18.35
N LEU A 56 2.73 -3.76 18.05
CA LEU A 56 2.19 -2.80 17.09
C LEU A 56 2.32 -3.31 15.65
N VAL A 57 1.21 -3.24 14.91
CA VAL A 57 1.14 -3.41 13.45
C VAL A 57 0.60 -2.13 12.83
N ILE A 58 1.33 -1.52 11.92
CA ILE A 58 0.88 -0.35 11.16
C ILE A 58 0.55 -0.80 9.72
N MET A 59 -0.69 -0.54 9.26
CA MET A 59 -1.16 -0.89 7.92
C MET A 59 -1.28 0.37 7.07
N VAL A 60 -0.42 0.52 6.07
CA VAL A 60 -0.27 1.74 5.25
C VAL A 60 -0.87 1.52 3.87
N HIS A 61 -1.88 2.31 3.54
CA HIS A 61 -2.56 2.26 2.23
C HIS A 61 -1.81 3.07 1.15
N GLY A 62 -2.24 2.91 -0.11
CA GLY A 62 -1.72 3.63 -1.26
C GLY A 62 -2.72 4.55 -1.93
N PHE A 63 -2.62 4.67 -3.27
CA PHE A 63 -3.45 5.55 -4.10
C PHE A 63 -4.48 4.76 -4.91
N PRO A 64 -5.69 5.24 -5.02
CA PRO A 64 -6.39 6.25 -4.22
C PRO A 64 -7.19 5.55 -3.12
N GLU A 65 -6.54 5.25 -2.03
CA GLU A 65 -7.11 4.48 -0.94
C GLU A 65 -7.23 5.30 0.36
N LEU A 66 -7.66 4.64 1.44
CA LEU A 66 -7.79 5.15 2.81
C LEU A 66 -7.46 4.02 3.79
N TRP A 67 -7.41 4.31 5.12
CA TRP A 67 -7.41 3.27 6.15
C TRP A 67 -8.46 2.19 5.88
N TYR A 68 -9.57 2.54 5.23
CA TYR A 68 -10.72 1.69 4.96
C TYR A 68 -10.41 0.50 4.04
N SER A 69 -9.38 0.59 3.23
CA SER A 69 -8.87 -0.53 2.41
C SER A 69 -8.45 -1.73 3.27
N TRP A 70 -8.09 -1.49 4.53
CA TRP A 70 -7.70 -2.50 5.51
C TRP A 70 -8.84 -3.01 6.39
N ARG A 71 -10.10 -2.61 6.14
CA ARG A 71 -11.27 -2.94 6.96
C ARG A 71 -11.45 -4.44 7.23
N HIS A 72 -11.00 -5.27 6.31
CA HIS A 72 -11.08 -6.73 6.42
C HIS A 72 -9.91 -7.35 7.18
N GLN A 73 -8.75 -6.69 7.27
CA GLN A 73 -7.54 -7.18 7.95
C GLN A 73 -7.43 -6.71 9.39
N ILE A 74 -7.91 -5.50 9.70
CA ILE A 74 -7.71 -4.88 11.02
C ILE A 74 -8.18 -5.77 12.16
N ARG A 75 -9.42 -6.27 12.13
CA ARG A 75 -9.97 -7.08 13.22
C ARG A 75 -9.36 -8.46 13.31
N PRO A 76 -9.23 -9.24 12.22
CA PRO A 76 -8.55 -10.53 12.31
C PRO A 76 -7.13 -10.45 12.88
N VAL A 77 -6.37 -9.41 12.56
CA VAL A 77 -5.03 -9.20 13.12
C VAL A 77 -5.10 -8.76 14.58
N ALA A 78 -6.05 -7.91 14.94
CA ALA A 78 -6.28 -7.51 16.34
C ALA A 78 -6.71 -8.71 17.21
N ASP A 79 -7.61 -9.56 16.72
CA ASP A 79 -8.06 -10.79 17.38
C ASP A 79 -6.93 -11.82 17.54
N ALA A 80 -5.91 -11.77 16.66
CA ALA A 80 -4.68 -12.56 16.79
C ALA A 80 -3.71 -12.01 17.85
N GLY A 81 -4.07 -10.95 18.59
CA GLY A 81 -3.32 -10.42 19.72
C GLY A 81 -2.34 -9.29 19.35
N PHE A 82 -2.60 -8.56 18.29
CA PHE A 82 -1.82 -7.38 17.90
C PHE A 82 -2.59 -6.08 18.15
N ARG A 83 -1.86 -4.99 18.38
CA ARG A 83 -2.40 -3.64 18.29
C ARG A 83 -2.27 -3.16 16.85
N VAL A 84 -3.38 -3.04 16.15
CA VAL A 84 -3.41 -2.61 14.75
C VAL A 84 -3.69 -1.12 14.67
N VAL A 85 -2.93 -0.41 13.86
CA VAL A 85 -3.10 1.01 13.54
C VAL A 85 -3.09 1.17 12.03
N ALA A 86 -4.18 1.66 11.46
CA ALA A 86 -4.29 1.97 10.04
C ALA A 86 -4.54 3.47 9.87
N PRO A 87 -3.52 4.27 9.51
CA PRO A 87 -3.69 5.69 9.25
C PRO A 87 -4.36 5.95 7.90
N ASP A 88 -5.12 7.03 7.79
CA ASP A 88 -5.16 7.77 6.54
C ASP A 88 -3.77 8.41 6.37
N VAL A 89 -3.04 8.09 5.32
CA VAL A 89 -1.72 8.65 5.04
C VAL A 89 -1.83 10.17 4.84
N ARG A 90 -0.77 10.96 5.14
CA ARG A 90 -0.80 12.41 4.88
C ARG A 90 -1.30 12.69 3.47
N GLY A 91 -2.21 13.65 3.33
CA GLY A 91 -2.86 13.98 2.05
C GLY A 91 -4.18 13.27 1.81
N TYR A 92 -4.56 12.28 2.65
CA TYR A 92 -5.76 11.48 2.47
C TYR A 92 -6.77 11.62 3.61
N GLY A 93 -8.02 11.29 3.33
CA GLY A 93 -9.09 11.13 4.30
C GLY A 93 -9.23 12.32 5.24
N GLU A 94 -9.22 12.07 6.55
CA GLU A 94 -9.27 13.11 7.58
C GLU A 94 -7.88 13.48 8.17
N SER A 95 -6.79 12.97 7.59
CA SER A 95 -5.43 13.39 7.93
C SER A 95 -5.10 14.75 7.33
N ASP A 96 -4.06 15.40 7.86
CA ASP A 96 -3.58 16.68 7.34
C ASP A 96 -3.12 16.56 5.88
N LYS A 97 -3.37 17.63 5.11
CA LYS A 97 -3.12 17.72 3.67
C LYS A 97 -2.24 18.91 3.35
N PRO A 98 -0.92 18.86 3.67
CA PRO A 98 0.00 19.92 3.32
C PRO A 98 -0.05 20.24 1.83
N HIS A 99 -0.07 21.54 1.47
CA HIS A 99 -0.19 21.97 0.08
C HIS A 99 1.06 21.68 -0.78
N PRO A 100 2.32 21.90 -0.27
CA PRO A 100 3.51 21.77 -1.10
C PRO A 100 3.80 20.32 -1.49
N VAL A 101 4.19 20.08 -2.76
CA VAL A 101 4.68 18.78 -3.25
C VAL A 101 5.80 18.22 -2.37
N ALA A 102 6.70 19.09 -1.90
CA ALA A 102 7.83 18.71 -1.03
C ALA A 102 7.41 18.03 0.28
N ALA A 103 6.17 18.21 0.72
CA ALA A 103 5.66 17.56 1.94
C ALA A 103 5.34 16.07 1.73
N TYR A 104 5.44 15.56 0.50
CA TYR A 104 5.05 14.19 0.13
C TYR A 104 6.25 13.35 -0.33
N ASP A 105 7.48 13.81 -0.09
CA ASP A 105 8.67 13.01 -0.33
C ASP A 105 8.82 11.85 0.67
N MET A 106 9.65 10.88 0.34
CA MET A 106 9.82 9.66 1.13
C MET A 106 10.44 9.93 2.51
N VAL A 107 11.21 11.01 2.66
CA VAL A 107 11.73 11.44 3.98
C VAL A 107 10.57 11.82 4.89
N SER A 108 9.63 12.60 4.39
CA SER A 108 8.42 13.01 5.12
C SER A 108 7.54 11.82 5.48
N LEU A 109 7.28 10.94 4.50
CA LEU A 109 6.36 9.80 4.68
C LEU A 109 6.93 8.72 5.62
N THR A 110 8.23 8.41 5.53
CA THR A 110 8.88 7.49 6.48
C THR A 110 8.98 8.10 7.87
N GLY A 111 9.22 9.41 7.95
CA GLY A 111 9.16 10.17 9.19
C GLY A 111 7.80 10.11 9.89
N ASP A 112 6.70 10.11 9.13
CA ASP A 112 5.35 9.94 9.70
C ASP A 112 5.19 8.57 10.37
N ILE A 113 5.70 7.51 9.76
CA ILE A 113 5.62 6.16 10.33
C ILE A 113 6.45 6.06 11.62
N VAL A 114 7.68 6.57 11.60
CA VAL A 114 8.54 6.58 12.80
C VAL A 114 7.90 7.41 13.92
N GLY A 115 7.38 8.59 13.59
CA GLY A 115 6.68 9.44 14.55
C GLY A 115 5.38 8.83 15.10
N LEU A 116 4.67 8.02 14.30
CA LEU A 116 3.53 7.22 14.81
C LEU A 116 4.00 6.19 15.84
N ILE A 117 5.10 5.48 15.59
CA ILE A 117 5.67 4.51 16.54
C ILE A 117 6.01 5.22 17.86
N ASP A 118 6.65 6.41 17.79
CA ASP A 118 6.99 7.22 18.96
C ASP A 118 5.74 7.69 19.73
N ALA A 119 4.76 8.26 19.01
CA ALA A 119 3.53 8.78 19.61
C ALA A 119 2.66 7.69 20.25
N LEU A 120 2.78 6.44 19.79
CA LEU A 120 2.10 5.29 20.36
C LEU A 120 2.85 4.65 21.54
N GLY A 121 4.07 5.14 21.84
CA GLY A 121 4.90 4.68 22.97
C GLY A 121 5.56 3.34 22.71
N GLU A 122 5.81 2.98 21.44
CA GLU A 122 6.40 1.70 21.06
C GLU A 122 7.85 1.87 20.58
N ASP A 123 8.67 0.87 20.82
CA ASP A 123 10.05 0.84 20.32
C ASP A 123 10.10 0.46 18.83
N GLN A 124 9.25 -0.47 18.42
CA GLN A 124 9.22 -1.06 17.09
C GLN A 124 7.79 -1.35 16.64
N ALA A 125 7.60 -1.42 15.31
CA ALA A 125 6.36 -1.88 14.69
C ALA A 125 6.61 -2.94 13.62
N ILE A 126 5.59 -3.74 13.33
CA ILE A 126 5.45 -4.52 12.10
C ILE A 126 4.76 -3.61 11.09
N LEU A 127 5.28 -3.51 9.87
CA LEU A 127 4.69 -2.72 8.81
C LEU A 127 4.04 -3.60 7.74
N VAL A 128 2.85 -3.20 7.31
CA VAL A 128 2.15 -3.82 6.19
C VAL A 128 1.74 -2.68 5.25
N GLY A 129 2.19 -2.71 4.01
CA GLY A 129 1.93 -1.63 3.06
C GLY A 129 1.39 -2.14 1.74
N HIS A 130 0.45 -1.40 1.15
CA HIS A 130 -0.11 -1.68 -0.16
C HIS A 130 0.10 -0.48 -1.10
N ASP A 131 0.34 -0.73 -2.40
CA ASP A 131 0.61 0.28 -3.43
C ASP A 131 1.69 1.27 -2.95
N TRP A 132 1.47 2.59 -2.88
CA TRP A 132 2.42 3.55 -2.29
C TRP A 132 2.72 3.30 -0.82
N GLY A 133 1.81 2.67 -0.08
CA GLY A 133 2.07 2.24 1.29
C GLY A 133 3.17 1.19 1.39
N ALA A 134 3.37 0.34 0.37
CA ALA A 134 4.46 -0.62 0.35
C ALA A 134 5.84 0.05 0.22
N PRO A 135 6.12 0.95 -0.75
CA PRO A 135 7.34 1.76 -0.75
C PRO A 135 7.59 2.54 0.54
N ILE A 136 6.55 3.11 1.17
CA ILE A 136 6.69 3.77 2.47
C ILE A 136 7.19 2.77 3.52
N CYS A 137 6.58 1.61 3.64
CA CYS A 137 6.97 0.56 4.60
C CYS A 137 8.38 0.02 4.32
N TRP A 138 8.70 -0.29 3.06
CA TRP A 138 10.01 -0.78 2.66
C TRP A 138 11.12 0.23 2.95
N ASN A 139 10.92 1.50 2.58
CA ASN A 139 11.90 2.55 2.82
C ASN A 139 12.04 2.87 4.32
N THR A 140 10.95 2.80 5.10
CA THR A 140 11.04 2.94 6.56
C THR A 140 11.90 1.82 7.15
N ALA A 141 11.69 0.57 6.72
CA ALA A 141 12.49 -0.57 7.18
C ALA A 141 13.98 -0.45 6.80
N ALA A 142 14.27 0.06 5.62
CA ALA A 142 15.66 0.23 5.15
C ALA A 142 16.37 1.44 5.83
N LEU A 143 15.65 2.55 6.07
CA LEU A 143 16.21 3.78 6.62
C LEU A 143 16.25 3.77 8.16
N HIS A 144 15.33 3.06 8.81
CA HIS A 144 15.16 3.03 10.27
C HIS A 144 15.07 1.56 10.77
N PRO A 145 16.10 0.73 10.49
CA PRO A 145 16.03 -0.70 10.72
C PRO A 145 15.78 -1.08 12.19
N GLU A 146 16.22 -0.25 13.13
CA GLU A 146 16.01 -0.46 14.58
C GLU A 146 14.56 -0.25 15.02
N ARG A 147 13.74 0.42 14.20
CA ARG A 147 12.34 0.74 14.53
C ARG A 147 11.35 -0.27 13.94
N ILE A 148 11.80 -1.19 13.09
CA ILE A 148 10.93 -2.09 12.35
C ILE A 148 11.26 -3.54 12.69
N ALA A 149 10.26 -4.26 13.22
CA ALA A 149 10.38 -5.66 13.61
C ALA A 149 10.20 -6.62 12.42
N ALA A 150 9.33 -6.29 11.47
CA ALA A 150 9.08 -7.05 10.25
C ALA A 150 8.36 -6.17 9.22
N VAL A 151 8.38 -6.55 7.94
CA VAL A 151 7.68 -5.82 6.87
C VAL A 151 7.02 -6.76 5.86
N ALA A 152 5.79 -6.43 5.47
CA ALA A 152 5.08 -7.05 4.37
C ALA A 152 4.69 -6.00 3.34
N GLY A 153 5.12 -6.16 2.10
CA GLY A 153 4.69 -5.31 0.98
C GLY A 153 3.68 -6.03 0.11
N LEU A 154 2.61 -5.31 -0.23
CA LEU A 154 1.56 -5.78 -1.13
C LEU A 154 1.61 -4.99 -2.42
N SER A 155 1.49 -5.67 -3.56
CA SER A 155 1.50 -5.10 -4.91
C SER A 155 2.85 -4.53 -5.37
N VAL A 156 3.55 -3.75 -4.54
CA VAL A 156 4.82 -3.11 -4.92
C VAL A 156 5.99 -3.69 -4.11
N PRO A 157 6.94 -4.39 -4.77
CA PRO A 157 8.13 -4.92 -4.09
C PRO A 157 9.13 -3.83 -3.73
N PHE A 158 10.14 -4.17 -2.93
CA PHE A 158 11.22 -3.24 -2.59
C PHE A 158 12.17 -3.04 -3.76
N PHE A 159 12.25 -1.81 -4.24
CA PHE A 159 13.23 -1.39 -5.23
C PHE A 159 14.25 -0.45 -4.60
N GLN A 160 15.53 -0.72 -4.84
CA GLN A 160 16.59 0.25 -4.52
C GLN A 160 16.51 1.45 -5.46
N ARG A 161 17.06 2.57 -5.01
CA ARG A 161 17.19 3.78 -5.82
C ARG A 161 18.02 3.48 -7.08
N GLY A 162 17.41 3.74 -8.24
CA GLY A 162 18.06 3.60 -9.54
C GLY A 162 19.10 4.70 -9.84
N PRO A 163 19.81 4.57 -10.97
CA PRO A 163 20.84 5.54 -11.38
C PRO A 163 20.27 6.92 -11.77
N ALA A 164 19.00 7.01 -12.12
CA ALA A 164 18.29 8.23 -12.47
C ALA A 164 16.95 8.34 -11.73
N PRO A 165 16.34 9.55 -11.66
CA PRO A 165 15.00 9.73 -11.10
C PRO A 165 13.96 8.84 -11.78
N SER A 166 12.98 8.33 -11.00
CA SER A 166 11.97 7.38 -11.51
C SER A 166 11.19 7.94 -12.71
N LEU A 167 10.77 9.20 -12.65
CA LEU A 167 10.02 9.83 -13.75
C LEU A 167 10.88 9.98 -15.02
N GLU A 168 12.18 10.21 -14.89
CA GLU A 168 13.11 10.23 -16.03
C GLU A 168 13.24 8.82 -16.64
N ASN A 169 13.37 7.79 -15.83
CA ASN A 169 13.41 6.40 -16.29
C ASN A 169 12.12 6.04 -17.04
N TRP A 170 10.96 6.46 -16.53
CA TRP A 170 9.69 6.24 -17.23
C TRP A 170 9.59 6.99 -18.56
N ARG A 171 10.06 8.26 -18.64
CA ARG A 171 10.13 9.00 -19.92
C ARG A 171 11.02 8.29 -20.92
N ASN A 172 12.18 7.81 -20.48
CA ASN A 172 13.10 7.09 -21.36
C ASN A 172 12.52 5.75 -21.84
N LEU A 173 11.78 5.05 -20.98
CA LEU A 173 11.19 3.74 -21.29
C LEU A 173 9.98 3.89 -22.24
N TYR A 174 9.07 4.82 -21.93
CA TYR A 174 7.80 4.95 -22.66
C TYR A 174 7.89 5.89 -23.86
N GLY A 175 8.88 6.78 -23.93
CA GLY A 175 9.10 7.68 -25.05
C GLY A 175 7.87 8.54 -25.35
N ASN A 176 7.27 8.33 -26.52
CA ASN A 176 6.01 8.98 -26.94
C ASN A 176 4.77 8.18 -26.49
N GLY A 177 4.93 7.09 -25.76
CA GLY A 177 3.83 6.29 -25.23
C GLY A 177 3.21 6.93 -23.99
N PHE A 178 2.26 6.22 -23.40
CA PHE A 178 1.54 6.66 -22.21
C PHE A 178 2.00 5.89 -20.98
N PHE A 179 2.29 6.61 -19.90
CA PHE A 179 2.46 6.05 -18.55
C PHE A 179 1.80 6.98 -17.53
N TYR A 180 0.87 6.47 -16.76
CA TYR A 180 0.00 7.27 -15.88
C TYR A 180 0.75 8.16 -14.89
N GLN A 181 1.94 7.75 -14.39
CA GLN A 181 2.72 8.58 -13.46
C GLN A 181 3.28 9.85 -14.13
N LEU A 182 3.57 9.80 -15.43
CA LEU A 182 3.96 10.98 -16.20
C LEU A 182 2.77 11.93 -16.44
N TYR A 183 1.57 11.36 -16.64
CA TYR A 183 0.33 12.15 -16.70
C TYR A 183 0.04 12.86 -15.38
N PHE A 184 0.31 12.22 -14.23
CA PHE A 184 0.10 12.81 -12.91
C PHE A 184 1.11 13.89 -12.52
N GLU A 185 2.18 14.07 -13.29
CA GLU A 185 3.25 15.03 -12.99
C GLU A 185 2.76 16.47 -13.05
N THR A 186 1.94 16.81 -14.05
CA THR A 186 1.42 18.16 -14.22
C THR A 186 0.31 18.45 -13.22
N GLU A 187 0.54 19.47 -12.36
CA GLU A 187 -0.46 19.88 -11.38
C GLU A 187 -1.76 20.34 -12.05
N GLY A 188 -2.89 19.90 -11.49
CA GLY A 188 -4.23 20.26 -11.94
C GLY A 188 -4.80 19.38 -13.06
N VAL A 189 -3.98 18.67 -13.84
CA VAL A 189 -4.45 17.86 -14.97
C VAL A 189 -5.19 16.61 -14.46
N ALA A 190 -4.52 15.80 -13.66
CA ALA A 190 -5.14 14.59 -13.10
C ALA A 190 -6.22 14.95 -12.09
N GLU A 191 -6.04 16.01 -11.28
CA GLU A 191 -7.08 16.51 -10.39
C GLU A 191 -8.38 16.78 -11.14
N ALA A 192 -8.29 17.53 -12.26
CA ALA A 192 -9.48 17.85 -13.06
C ALA A 192 -10.20 16.61 -13.60
N ALA A 193 -9.45 15.59 -14.05
CA ALA A 193 -10.03 14.35 -14.54
C ALA A 193 -10.72 13.53 -13.43
N PHE A 194 -10.09 13.39 -12.26
CA PHE A 194 -10.67 12.62 -11.14
C PHE A 194 -11.79 13.37 -10.41
N GLU A 195 -11.69 14.70 -10.30
CA GLU A 195 -12.63 15.53 -9.54
C GLU A 195 -13.86 15.96 -10.35
N ALA A 196 -13.90 15.73 -11.68
CA ALA A 196 -15.06 15.98 -12.51
C ALA A 196 -16.28 15.13 -12.08
N ASP A 197 -16.06 13.87 -11.73
CA ASP A 197 -17.03 12.94 -11.13
C ASP A 197 -16.23 11.90 -10.31
N VAL A 198 -16.03 12.21 -9.03
CA VAL A 198 -15.21 11.40 -8.11
C VAL A 198 -15.69 9.96 -8.03
N ARG A 199 -17.01 9.76 -7.95
CA ARG A 199 -17.57 8.41 -7.84
C ARG A 199 -17.28 7.57 -9.09
N THR A 200 -17.54 8.11 -10.26
CA THR A 200 -17.28 7.43 -11.53
C THR A 200 -15.78 7.19 -11.73
N ALA A 201 -14.94 8.17 -11.38
CA ALA A 201 -13.50 8.03 -11.49
C ALA A 201 -12.95 6.91 -10.61
N LEU A 202 -13.34 6.84 -9.33
CA LEU A 202 -12.94 5.76 -8.42
C LEU A 202 -13.47 4.40 -8.88
N ARG A 203 -14.74 4.33 -9.27
CA ARG A 203 -15.38 3.10 -9.75
C ARG A 203 -14.64 2.52 -10.95
N LYS A 204 -14.34 3.34 -11.94
CA LYS A 204 -13.60 2.98 -13.14
C LYS A 204 -12.18 2.53 -12.81
N LEU A 205 -11.46 3.30 -11.98
CA LEU A 205 -10.08 2.96 -11.62
C LEU A 205 -10.00 1.66 -10.81
N TYR A 206 -10.87 1.49 -9.80
CA TYR A 206 -10.90 0.27 -9.01
C TYR A 206 -11.17 -0.97 -9.88
N TYR A 207 -12.08 -0.87 -10.83
CA TYR A 207 -12.31 -1.95 -11.78
C TYR A 207 -11.11 -2.18 -12.69
N THR A 208 -10.60 -1.13 -13.34
CA THR A 208 -9.57 -1.21 -14.38
C THR A 208 -8.35 -2.01 -13.97
N ILE A 209 -7.90 -1.89 -12.71
CA ILE A 209 -6.69 -2.57 -12.23
C ILE A 209 -6.97 -3.72 -11.27
N SER A 210 -8.24 -4.13 -11.12
CA SER A 210 -8.63 -5.34 -10.39
C SER A 210 -8.41 -6.60 -11.23
N GLY A 211 -8.54 -7.78 -10.59
CA GLY A 211 -8.51 -9.06 -11.28
C GLY A 211 -9.72 -9.31 -12.20
N ASP A 212 -10.81 -8.57 -12.00
CA ASP A 212 -12.01 -8.60 -12.83
C ASP A 212 -11.95 -7.59 -13.98
N GLY A 213 -10.93 -6.70 -13.99
CA GLY A 213 -10.81 -5.60 -14.94
C GLY A 213 -10.36 -6.04 -16.32
N GLU A 214 -10.66 -5.22 -17.31
CA GLU A 214 -10.22 -5.42 -18.70
C GLU A 214 -8.79 -4.95 -18.94
N HIS A 215 -8.06 -4.59 -17.86
CA HIS A 215 -6.67 -4.13 -17.85
C HIS A 215 -6.38 -3.07 -18.92
N ALA A 216 -7.31 -2.11 -19.09
CA ALA A 216 -7.10 -0.95 -19.95
C ALA A 216 -5.76 -0.31 -19.58
N PRO A 217 -4.93 0.06 -20.55
CA PRO A 217 -3.55 0.38 -20.28
C PRO A 217 -3.41 1.66 -19.46
N LEU A 218 -3.03 1.52 -18.21
CA LEU A 218 -2.39 2.62 -17.47
C LEU A 218 -1.01 2.94 -18.05
N HIS A 219 -0.54 2.08 -18.97
CA HIS A 219 0.74 2.22 -19.67
C HIS A 219 0.65 1.61 -21.06
N SER A 220 1.21 2.30 -22.04
CA SER A 220 1.29 1.85 -23.43
C SER A 220 2.51 2.44 -24.13
N LEU A 221 3.30 1.59 -24.78
CA LEU A 221 4.45 2.04 -25.60
C LEU A 221 4.01 2.71 -26.91
N SER A 222 2.74 2.56 -27.31
CA SER A 222 2.20 3.07 -28.57
C SER A 222 0.86 3.76 -28.37
N ALA A 223 0.82 4.77 -27.50
CA ALA A 223 -0.36 5.63 -27.41
C ALA A 223 -0.40 6.56 -28.64
N PRO A 224 -1.47 6.51 -29.47
CA PRO A 224 -1.51 7.27 -30.70
C PRO A 224 -1.77 8.78 -30.50
N GLU A 225 -2.27 9.19 -29.35
CA GLU A 225 -2.65 10.57 -29.02
C GLU A 225 -2.32 10.91 -27.57
N PRO A 226 -2.10 12.17 -27.22
CA PRO A 226 -2.04 12.60 -25.84
C PRO A 226 -3.32 12.20 -25.11
N VAL A 227 -3.19 11.58 -23.93
CA VAL A 227 -4.34 11.27 -23.07
C VAL A 227 -4.63 12.50 -22.22
N ASP A 228 -5.65 13.27 -22.60
CA ASP A 228 -6.08 14.46 -21.84
C ASP A 228 -6.96 14.09 -20.64
N ASP A 229 -7.72 12.99 -20.74
CA ASP A 229 -8.59 12.46 -19.69
C ASP A 229 -8.34 10.96 -19.49
N VAL A 230 -7.51 10.63 -18.48
CA VAL A 230 -7.21 9.25 -18.14
C VAL A 230 -8.45 8.49 -17.66
N VAL A 231 -9.38 9.13 -16.97
CA VAL A 231 -10.63 8.53 -16.48
C VAL A 231 -11.56 8.18 -17.65
N GLY A 232 -11.59 9.00 -18.68
CA GLY A 232 -12.36 8.74 -19.90
C GLY A 232 -11.90 7.50 -20.65
N THR A 233 -10.64 7.09 -20.51
CA THR A 233 -10.11 5.86 -21.16
C THR A 233 -10.49 4.57 -20.44
N MET A 234 -10.98 4.65 -19.21
CA MET A 234 -11.29 3.48 -18.36
C MET A 234 -12.73 3.02 -18.58
N VAL A 235 -12.93 1.69 -18.45
CA VAL A 235 -14.27 1.08 -18.54
C VAL A 235 -15.05 1.34 -17.25
N ASP A 236 -16.33 1.69 -17.41
CA ASP A 236 -17.28 1.75 -16.30
C ASP A 236 -18.03 0.42 -16.21
N PRO A 237 -17.77 -0.44 -15.21
CA PRO A 237 -18.31 -1.79 -15.17
C PRO A 237 -19.80 -1.79 -14.77
N ASP A 238 -20.57 -2.71 -15.40
CA ASP A 238 -21.93 -3.01 -15.02
C ASP A 238 -22.24 -4.51 -15.20
N PRO A 239 -22.44 -5.30 -14.12
CA PRO A 239 -22.38 -4.90 -12.71
C PRO A 239 -20.96 -4.64 -12.21
N PHE A 240 -20.85 -3.89 -11.11
CA PHE A 240 -19.55 -3.72 -10.41
C PHE A 240 -19.15 -5.03 -9.70
N PRO A 241 -17.86 -5.37 -9.65
CA PRO A 241 -17.38 -6.58 -8.97
C PRO A 241 -17.75 -6.62 -7.48
N SER A 242 -18.12 -7.79 -6.98
CA SER A 242 -18.67 -7.97 -5.62
C SER A 242 -17.69 -7.75 -4.46
N TRP A 243 -16.38 -7.63 -4.73
CA TRP A 243 -15.36 -7.42 -3.70
C TRP A 243 -15.37 -5.98 -3.14
N LEU A 244 -15.99 -5.03 -3.84
CA LEU A 244 -16.22 -3.67 -3.40
C LEU A 244 -17.72 -3.35 -3.54
N THR A 245 -18.40 -3.16 -2.42
CA THR A 245 -19.83 -2.88 -2.40
C THR A 245 -20.15 -1.41 -2.69
N GLU A 246 -21.41 -1.09 -3.05
CA GLU A 246 -21.84 0.30 -3.21
C GLU A 246 -21.59 1.16 -1.94
N PRO A 247 -21.89 0.67 -0.70
CA PRO A 247 -21.51 1.40 0.51
C PRO A 247 -20.00 1.62 0.68
N ASP A 248 -19.15 0.67 0.24
CA ASP A 248 -17.69 0.86 0.26
C ASP A 248 -17.28 1.98 -0.71
N LEU A 249 -17.84 1.96 -1.92
CA LEU A 249 -17.60 3.00 -2.92
C LEU A 249 -18.08 4.38 -2.45
N ASP A 250 -19.26 4.45 -1.78
CA ASP A 250 -19.78 5.68 -1.17
C ASP A 250 -18.80 6.24 -0.14
N TYR A 251 -18.21 5.36 0.69
CA TYR A 251 -17.21 5.77 1.70
C TYR A 251 -15.98 6.42 1.07
N PHE A 252 -15.39 5.78 0.06
CA PHE A 252 -14.26 6.34 -0.67
C PHE A 252 -14.63 7.64 -1.38
N THR A 253 -15.77 7.67 -2.08
CA THR A 253 -16.26 8.85 -2.81
C THR A 253 -16.36 10.06 -1.88
N ALA A 254 -17.08 9.93 -0.76
CA ALA A 254 -17.27 11.03 0.18
C ALA A 254 -15.94 11.59 0.72
N ALA A 255 -14.96 10.71 0.99
CA ALA A 255 -13.65 11.14 1.48
C ALA A 255 -12.85 11.90 0.40
N PHE A 256 -12.90 11.48 -0.86
CA PHE A 256 -12.19 12.15 -1.96
C PHE A 256 -12.92 13.41 -2.44
N GLU A 257 -14.26 13.46 -2.41
CA GLU A 257 -15.02 14.69 -2.65
C GLU A 257 -14.68 15.78 -1.62
N GLN A 258 -14.48 15.40 -0.35
CA GLN A 258 -14.08 16.33 0.69
C GLN A 258 -12.60 16.69 0.64
N GLY A 259 -11.71 15.72 0.37
CA GLY A 259 -10.27 15.84 0.49
C GLY A 259 -9.55 16.27 -0.78
N GLY A 260 -10.14 16.02 -1.95
CA GLY A 260 -9.53 16.17 -3.27
C GLY A 260 -8.42 15.18 -3.55
N PHE A 261 -7.85 15.28 -4.75
CA PHE A 261 -6.79 14.40 -5.22
C PHE A 261 -5.39 15.03 -5.17
N ARG A 262 -5.28 16.33 -4.85
CA ARG A 262 -3.98 17.03 -4.83
C ARG A 262 -2.95 16.37 -3.92
N GLY A 263 -3.30 16.10 -2.67
CA GLY A 263 -2.41 15.44 -1.71
C GLY A 263 -1.93 14.07 -2.21
N PRO A 264 -2.86 13.16 -2.56
CA PRO A 264 -2.56 11.87 -3.20
C PRO A 264 -1.63 11.96 -4.41
N LEU A 265 -1.90 12.88 -5.34
CA LEU A 265 -1.11 13.07 -6.56
C LEU A 265 0.28 13.68 -6.30
N ASN A 266 0.43 14.47 -5.24
CA ASN A 266 1.72 15.04 -4.85
C ASN A 266 2.75 13.96 -4.48
N ARG A 267 2.33 12.77 -4.03
CA ARG A 267 3.24 11.64 -3.85
C ARG A 267 3.96 11.26 -5.14
N TYR A 268 3.24 11.20 -6.25
CA TYR A 268 3.82 10.90 -7.56
C TYR A 268 4.78 12.00 -8.03
N ARG A 269 4.44 13.26 -7.79
CA ARG A 269 5.26 14.45 -8.15
C ARG A 269 6.54 14.54 -7.33
N ALA A 270 6.53 14.03 -6.10
CA ALA A 270 7.67 14.09 -5.20
C ALA A 270 8.77 13.05 -5.49
N GLN A 271 8.60 12.12 -6.44
CA GLN A 271 9.56 11.05 -6.72
C GLN A 271 10.97 11.55 -7.10
N GLY A 272 11.07 12.69 -7.80
CA GLY A 272 12.36 13.30 -8.12
C GLY A 272 13.12 13.73 -6.85
N ARG A 273 12.40 14.26 -5.86
CA ARG A 273 12.96 14.63 -4.57
C ARG A 273 13.45 13.43 -3.78
N ASP A 274 12.75 12.29 -3.84
CA ASP A 274 13.21 11.05 -3.20
C ASP A 274 14.58 10.65 -3.71
N TRP A 275 14.78 10.76 -5.03
CA TRP A 275 16.04 10.44 -5.65
C TRP A 275 17.17 11.38 -5.21
N GLU A 276 16.90 12.67 -5.07
CA GLU A 276 17.87 13.66 -4.61
C GLU A 276 18.23 13.49 -3.12
N LEU A 277 17.20 13.32 -2.27
CA LEU A 277 17.34 13.37 -0.81
C LEU A 277 17.85 12.04 -0.22
N LEU A 278 17.65 10.92 -0.89
CA LEU A 278 17.91 9.58 -0.36
C LEU A 278 18.92 8.78 -1.21
N PRO A 279 20.14 9.32 -1.47
CA PRO A 279 21.15 8.62 -2.27
C PRO A 279 21.58 7.27 -1.66
N GLN A 280 21.48 7.12 -0.32
CA GLN A 280 21.81 5.88 0.39
C GLN A 280 20.91 4.70 -0.01
N LEU A 281 19.69 4.93 -0.46
CA LEU A 281 18.78 3.87 -0.93
C LEU A 281 19.29 3.09 -2.14
N SER A 282 20.35 3.57 -2.82
CA SER A 282 21.01 2.83 -3.91
C SER A 282 21.73 1.55 -3.43
N ARG A 283 21.97 1.38 -2.13
CA ARG A 283 22.72 0.28 -1.53
C ARG A 283 22.12 -0.29 -0.24
N LEU A 284 21.07 0.36 0.29
CA LEU A 284 20.39 -0.18 1.47
C LEU A 284 19.60 -1.44 1.12
N GLN A 285 19.54 -2.34 2.07
CA GLN A 285 18.75 -3.56 2.03
C GLN A 285 17.76 -3.58 3.19
N VAL A 286 16.70 -4.34 3.05
CA VAL A 286 15.78 -4.66 4.14
C VAL A 286 16.31 -5.88 4.87
N HIS A 287 16.65 -5.71 6.16
CA HIS A 287 17.26 -6.77 6.97
C HIS A 287 16.25 -7.50 7.85
N GLN A 288 15.08 -6.94 8.02
CA GLN A 288 14.00 -7.52 8.81
C GLN A 288 13.37 -8.72 8.11
N PRO A 289 12.75 -9.65 8.86
CA PRO A 289 11.84 -10.63 8.27
C PRO A 289 10.86 -9.96 7.35
N SER A 290 10.82 -10.38 6.08
CA SER A 290 10.03 -9.70 5.07
C SER A 290 9.31 -10.65 4.14
N THR A 291 8.16 -10.25 3.62
CA THR A 291 7.37 -11.01 2.65
C THR A 291 6.73 -10.10 1.62
N PHE A 292 6.36 -10.67 0.49
CA PHE A 292 5.68 -9.98 -0.60
C PHE A 292 4.41 -10.72 -1.00
N ILE A 293 3.31 -9.98 -1.22
CA ILE A 293 2.01 -10.54 -1.61
C ILE A 293 1.45 -9.70 -2.75
N ALA A 294 0.97 -10.34 -3.83
CA ALA A 294 0.38 -9.61 -4.95
C ALA A 294 -0.65 -10.46 -5.72
N GLY A 295 -1.48 -9.81 -6.50
CA GLY A 295 -2.32 -10.45 -7.50
C GLY A 295 -1.51 -10.81 -8.75
N ALA A 296 -1.84 -11.94 -9.38
CA ALA A 296 -1.19 -12.37 -10.61
C ALA A 296 -1.48 -11.43 -11.80
N LEU A 297 -2.63 -10.74 -11.74
CA LEU A 297 -3.12 -9.81 -12.76
C LEU A 297 -2.85 -8.33 -12.41
N ASP A 298 -2.08 -8.05 -11.38
CA ASP A 298 -1.73 -6.67 -11.01
C ASP A 298 -0.87 -6.01 -12.11
N PRO A 299 -1.28 -4.85 -12.67
CA PRO A 299 -0.53 -4.18 -13.74
C PRO A 299 0.88 -3.74 -13.32
N VAL A 300 1.16 -3.52 -12.04
CA VAL A 300 2.50 -3.20 -11.53
C VAL A 300 3.52 -4.26 -11.94
N ARG A 301 3.10 -5.53 -12.02
CA ARG A 301 3.94 -6.66 -12.42
C ARG A 301 4.60 -6.47 -13.78
N THR A 302 3.92 -5.77 -14.69
CA THR A 302 4.31 -5.62 -16.11
C THR A 302 4.66 -4.20 -16.52
N PHE A 303 4.85 -3.26 -15.60
CA PHE A 303 5.20 -1.88 -15.91
C PHE A 303 6.51 -1.74 -16.70
N VAL A 304 7.42 -2.70 -16.60
CA VAL A 304 8.58 -2.78 -17.48
C VAL A 304 8.32 -3.85 -18.54
N PRO A 305 8.14 -3.47 -19.83
CA PRO A 305 7.82 -4.42 -20.89
C PRO A 305 8.79 -5.60 -20.96
N GLY A 306 8.25 -6.82 -20.96
CA GLY A 306 9.04 -8.05 -21.01
C GLY A 306 9.73 -8.45 -19.70
N VAL A 307 9.49 -7.71 -18.61
CA VAL A 307 10.06 -8.00 -17.28
C VAL A 307 8.92 -8.30 -16.29
N ASP A 308 9.01 -9.43 -15.59
CA ASP A 308 8.18 -9.71 -14.44
C ASP A 308 8.80 -9.06 -13.19
N LEU A 309 8.26 -7.91 -12.77
CA LEU A 309 8.79 -7.17 -11.62
C LEU A 309 8.64 -7.93 -10.29
N TYR A 310 7.77 -8.94 -10.23
CA TYR A 310 7.56 -9.75 -9.03
C TYR A 310 8.56 -10.89 -8.88
N ALA A 311 9.20 -11.31 -9.97
CA ALA A 311 10.21 -12.38 -9.93
C ALA A 311 11.40 -12.05 -9.02
N GLY A 312 11.71 -10.75 -8.86
CA GLY A 312 12.81 -10.24 -8.02
C GLY A 312 12.39 -9.62 -6.70
N ALA A 313 11.15 -9.85 -6.22
CA ALA A 313 10.58 -9.11 -5.09
C ALA A 313 11.42 -9.14 -3.80
N GLY A 314 12.20 -10.22 -3.56
CA GLY A 314 13.10 -10.37 -2.40
C GLY A 314 14.57 -10.04 -2.66
N ALA A 315 14.95 -9.58 -3.86
CA ALA A 315 16.35 -9.44 -4.26
C ALA A 315 17.17 -8.50 -3.35
N ASN A 316 16.51 -7.51 -2.75
CA ASN A 316 17.13 -6.52 -1.87
C ASN A 316 16.75 -6.71 -0.39
N CYS A 317 16.31 -7.92 -0.01
CA CYS A 317 15.94 -8.30 1.36
C CYS A 317 16.86 -9.44 1.83
N THR A 318 17.48 -9.32 3.01
CA THR A 318 18.40 -10.34 3.52
C THR A 318 17.70 -11.46 4.30
N ASP A 319 16.50 -11.21 4.83
CA ASP A 319 15.64 -12.20 5.49
C ASP A 319 14.26 -12.26 4.81
N PHE A 320 14.27 -12.60 3.51
CA PHE A 320 13.05 -12.69 2.72
C PHE A 320 12.38 -14.07 2.89
N ARG A 321 11.13 -14.06 3.33
CA ARG A 321 10.35 -15.26 3.65
C ARG A 321 9.54 -15.80 2.47
N GLY A 322 9.61 -15.14 1.33
CA GLY A 322 8.97 -15.56 0.09
C GLY A 322 7.89 -14.62 -0.42
N SER A 323 7.45 -14.92 -1.65
CA SER A 323 6.34 -14.23 -2.31
C SER A 323 5.11 -15.11 -2.37
N THR A 324 3.93 -14.51 -2.21
CA THR A 324 2.63 -15.14 -2.46
C THR A 324 1.95 -14.40 -3.60
N ILE A 325 1.82 -15.04 -4.74
CA ILE A 325 1.11 -14.50 -5.90
C ILE A 325 -0.25 -15.20 -6.01
N ILE A 326 -1.33 -14.43 -5.99
CA ILE A 326 -2.70 -14.98 -5.92
C ILE A 326 -3.32 -14.91 -7.31
N ASP A 327 -3.62 -16.09 -7.88
CA ASP A 327 -4.19 -16.21 -9.21
C ASP A 327 -5.57 -15.54 -9.32
N GLY A 328 -5.83 -14.92 -10.48
CA GLY A 328 -7.09 -14.27 -10.78
C GLY A 328 -7.39 -12.99 -9.98
N LYS A 329 -6.39 -12.46 -9.25
CA LYS A 329 -6.51 -11.21 -8.50
C LYS A 329 -5.61 -10.15 -9.10
N GLY A 330 -6.07 -8.89 -8.99
CA GLY A 330 -5.38 -7.72 -9.48
C GLY A 330 -4.68 -6.95 -8.37
N HIS A 331 -4.77 -5.62 -8.50
CA HIS A 331 -4.04 -4.69 -7.67
C HIS A 331 -4.54 -4.63 -6.22
N TRP A 332 -5.87 -4.70 -6.02
CA TRP A 332 -6.50 -4.47 -4.71
C TRP A 332 -6.51 -5.73 -3.84
N ILE A 333 -5.36 -6.38 -3.72
CA ILE A 333 -5.24 -7.74 -3.17
C ILE A 333 -5.81 -7.89 -1.76
N GLN A 334 -5.72 -6.88 -0.90
CA GLN A 334 -6.28 -6.88 0.45
C GLN A 334 -7.82 -6.76 0.45
N GLN A 335 -8.41 -6.33 -0.65
CA GLN A 335 -9.85 -6.20 -0.83
C GLN A 335 -10.42 -7.33 -1.71
N GLU A 336 -9.73 -7.71 -2.79
CA GLU A 336 -10.13 -8.79 -3.69
C GLU A 336 -9.96 -10.21 -3.09
N ALA A 337 -9.01 -10.37 -2.15
CA ALA A 337 -8.71 -11.64 -1.49
C ALA A 337 -8.37 -11.44 0.00
N PRO A 338 -9.30 -10.91 0.81
CA PRO A 338 -9.00 -10.42 2.15
C PRO A 338 -8.44 -11.47 3.11
N LEU A 339 -8.84 -12.74 3.01
CA LEU A 339 -8.34 -13.82 3.88
C LEU A 339 -6.98 -14.35 3.41
N LEU A 340 -6.73 -14.39 2.12
CA LEU A 340 -5.46 -14.88 1.56
C LEU A 340 -4.33 -13.88 1.76
N SER A 341 -4.63 -12.59 1.77
CA SER A 341 -3.66 -11.54 2.06
C SER A 341 -3.19 -11.48 3.53
N LEU A 342 -3.83 -12.24 4.43
CA LEU A 342 -3.41 -12.41 5.82
C LEU A 342 -2.40 -13.54 6.01
N VAL A 343 -2.17 -14.38 5.00
CA VAL A 343 -1.24 -15.50 5.09
C VAL A 343 0.20 -14.97 5.00
N LEU A 344 0.73 -14.52 6.14
CA LEU A 344 2.17 -14.42 6.33
C LEU A 344 2.71 -15.85 6.35
N ASN A 345 3.44 -16.25 5.30
CA ASN A 345 3.99 -17.60 5.20
C ASN A 345 4.78 -17.95 6.47
N PRO A 346 4.42 -19.02 7.21
CA PRO A 346 5.26 -19.51 8.30
C PRO A 346 6.62 -19.96 7.72
N PRO A 347 7.72 -19.84 8.48
CA PRO A 347 9.02 -20.29 8.02
C PRO A 347 8.94 -21.77 7.64
N ARG A 348 9.40 -22.11 6.45
CA ARG A 348 9.59 -23.51 6.07
C ARG A 348 10.65 -24.06 7.02
N HIS A 349 10.27 -25.02 7.86
CA HIS A 349 11.25 -25.78 8.63
C HIS A 349 12.22 -26.42 7.64
N ALA A 350 13.48 -25.99 7.68
CA ALA A 350 14.56 -26.74 7.07
C ALA A 350 14.64 -28.09 7.80
N HIS A 351 14.40 -29.16 7.07
CA HIS A 351 14.67 -30.54 7.52
C HIS A 351 16.18 -30.80 7.47
#